data_2f3498fe74fc45f15967c83896cbbce5
#
_entry.id   2f3498fe74fc45f15967c83896cbbce5
#
_cell.length_a   1.000
_cell.length_b   1.000
_cell.length_c   1.000
_cell.angle_alpha   90.00
_cell.angle_beta   90.00
_cell.angle_gamma   90.00
#
_symmetry.space_group_name_H-M   'P 1'
#
loop_
_entity.id
_entity.type
_entity.pdbx_description
1 polymer ?
#
loop_
_entity_poly.entity_id
_entity_poly.type
_entity_poly.pdbx_seq_one_letter_code
_entity_poly.pdbx_strand_id
1 'polypeptide(L)'
;QRQMCIETAHNVYDYGTSKVVGRDQEHIKLELVDNKSNNVMNGIAFGQSSHVRFIKTKRSFDICYSIEENTHKRGEVQLQIEDIKPN
;
A
#
# COMPACT_ATOMS: atom_id res chain seq x y z
N GLN A 1 -24.39 -4.56 1.84
CA GLN A 1 -23.17 -5.18 1.36
C GLN A 1 -22.39 -4.26 0.47
N ARG A 2 -21.25 -3.91 0.91
CA ARG A 2 -20.43 -3.02 0.16
C ARG A 2 -19.55 -3.77 -0.81
N GLN A 3 -19.46 -3.27 -1.97
CA GLN A 3 -18.66 -3.85 -2.99
C GLN A 3 -17.36 -3.10 -3.12
N MET A 4 -16.26 -3.80 -3.08
CA MET A 4 -14.97 -3.17 -3.18
C MET A 4 -14.42 -3.38 -4.57
N CYS A 5 -13.85 -2.31 -5.09
CA CYS A 5 -13.19 -2.33 -6.37
C CYS A 5 -11.77 -2.77 -6.15
N ILE A 6 -11.41 -3.93 -6.68
CA ILE A 6 -10.06 -4.45 -6.49
C ILE A 6 -9.26 -4.18 -7.75
N GLU A 7 -8.12 -3.54 -7.57
CA GLU A 7 -7.25 -3.14 -8.66
C GLU A 7 -5.86 -3.70 -8.44
N THR A 8 -5.09 -3.71 -9.50
CA THR A 8 -3.70 -4.15 -9.44
C THR A 8 -2.81 -3.04 -9.95
N ALA A 9 -1.75 -2.75 -9.20
CA ALA A 9 -0.71 -1.84 -9.66
C ALA A 9 0.58 -2.62 -9.78
N HIS A 10 1.28 -2.42 -10.89
CA HIS A 10 2.48 -3.17 -11.20
C HIS A 10 3.71 -2.28 -11.07
N ASN A 11 4.81 -2.88 -10.61
CA ASN A 11 6.10 -2.21 -10.56
C ASN A 11 6.07 -0.95 -9.71
N VAL A 12 5.56 -1.10 -8.48
CA VAL A 12 5.62 -0.03 -7.52
C VAL A 12 6.77 -0.31 -6.55
N TYR A 13 7.25 0.73 -5.89
CA TYR A 13 8.31 0.55 -4.91
C TYR A 13 8.16 1.57 -3.79
N ASP A 14 8.87 1.32 -2.70
CA ASP A 14 8.78 2.13 -1.49
C ASP A 14 9.36 3.52 -1.74
N TYR A 15 8.58 4.54 -1.41
CA TYR A 15 9.04 5.91 -1.51
C TYR A 15 10.17 6.19 -0.52
N GLY A 16 10.24 5.42 0.55
CA GLY A 16 11.24 5.57 1.57
C GLY A 16 10.66 5.82 2.95
N THR A 17 9.36 5.98 3.03
CA THR A 17 8.70 6.38 4.27
C THR A 17 7.70 5.36 4.76
N SER A 18 7.62 4.20 4.11
CA SER A 18 6.75 3.13 4.58
C SER A 18 7.21 2.65 5.95
N LYS A 19 6.25 2.32 6.82
CA LYS A 19 6.62 1.92 8.18
C LYS A 19 5.58 0.99 8.76
N VAL A 20 6.01 0.21 9.73
CA VAL A 20 5.13 -0.66 10.49
C VAL A 20 4.33 0.20 11.46
N VAL A 21 3.04 -0.07 11.54
CA VAL A 21 2.15 0.66 12.43
C VAL A 21 1.23 -0.33 13.13
N GLY A 22 0.44 0.19 14.06
CA GLY A 22 -0.50 -0.62 14.79
C GLY A 22 0.00 -0.90 16.19
N ARG A 23 -0.93 -1.28 17.05
CA ARG A 23 -0.59 -1.51 18.45
C ARG A 23 0.43 -2.63 18.61
N ASP A 24 0.24 -3.71 17.86
CA ASP A 24 1.15 -4.84 17.91
C ASP A 24 2.11 -4.87 16.74
N GLN A 25 2.20 -3.76 16.01
CA GLN A 25 3.11 -3.63 14.87
C GLN A 25 2.85 -4.71 13.83
N GLU A 26 1.57 -4.91 13.53
CA GLU A 26 1.18 -5.96 12.61
C GLU A 26 0.79 -5.42 11.25
N HIS A 27 0.69 -4.11 11.09
CA HIS A 27 0.27 -3.49 9.83
C HIS A 27 1.40 -2.67 9.25
N ILE A 28 1.30 -2.36 7.95
CA ILE A 28 2.27 -1.49 7.30
C ILE A 28 1.53 -0.33 6.66
N LYS A 29 1.98 0.88 6.97
CA LYS A 29 1.54 2.05 6.25
C LYS A 29 2.51 2.27 5.11
N LEU A 30 1.98 2.24 3.89
CA LEU A 30 2.81 2.24 2.70
C LEU A 30 2.70 3.56 1.96
N GLU A 31 3.85 4.06 1.54
CA GLU A 31 3.91 5.15 0.57
C GLU A 31 4.71 4.62 -0.59
N LEU A 32 4.04 4.45 -1.72
CA LEU A 32 4.60 3.75 -2.86
C LEU A 32 4.68 4.67 -4.04
N VAL A 33 5.67 4.44 -4.88
CA VAL A 33 5.85 5.18 -6.11
C VAL A 33 5.53 4.25 -7.26
N ASP A 34 4.68 4.73 -8.15
CA ASP A 34 4.41 4.02 -9.40
C ASP A 34 5.55 4.29 -10.34
N ASN A 35 6.28 3.25 -10.69
CA ASN A 35 7.48 3.36 -11.50
C ASN A 35 7.20 4.00 -12.86
N LYS A 36 5.99 3.84 -13.34
CA LYS A 36 5.63 4.31 -14.66
C LYS A 36 5.28 5.79 -14.66
N SER A 37 4.51 6.24 -13.67
CA SER A 37 4.00 7.60 -13.65
C SER A 37 4.69 8.49 -12.63
N ASN A 38 5.47 7.90 -11.73
CA ASN A 38 6.10 8.59 -10.61
C ASN A 38 5.11 9.19 -9.64
N ASN A 39 3.87 8.74 -9.66
CA ASN A 39 2.88 9.18 -8.69
C ASN A 39 3.09 8.43 -7.38
N VAL A 40 2.82 9.13 -6.29
CA VAL A 40 2.93 8.54 -4.95
C VAL A 40 1.54 8.11 -4.51
N MET A 41 1.46 6.88 -4.01
CA MET A 41 0.22 6.32 -3.54
C MET A 41 0.36 5.98 -2.06
N ASN A 42 -0.67 6.31 -1.29
CA ASN A 42 -0.71 6.02 0.13
C ASN A 42 -1.66 4.88 0.39
N GLY A 43 -1.23 3.93 1.20
CA GLY A 43 -2.08 2.80 1.50
C GLY A 43 -1.71 2.16 2.82
N ILE A 44 -2.55 1.24 3.23
CA ILE A 44 -2.30 0.47 4.43
C ILE A 44 -2.51 -1.01 4.13
N ALA A 45 -1.61 -1.84 4.62
CA ALA A 45 -1.69 -3.28 4.46
C ALA A 45 -1.89 -3.89 5.84
N PHE A 46 -3.12 -4.28 6.13
CA PHE A 46 -3.45 -4.81 7.44
C PHE A 46 -2.91 -6.23 7.59
N GLY A 47 -2.26 -6.48 8.74
CA GLY A 47 -1.77 -7.81 9.05
C GLY A 47 -0.62 -8.28 8.19
N GLN A 48 0.08 -7.37 7.51
CA GLN A 48 1.10 -7.76 6.56
C GLN A 48 2.48 -7.20 6.91
N SER A 49 2.73 -6.96 8.18
CA SER A 49 4.00 -6.37 8.57
C SER A 49 5.20 -7.25 8.21
N SER A 50 4.97 -8.54 7.97
CA SER A 50 6.05 -9.43 7.59
C SER A 50 6.68 -9.03 6.25
N HIS A 51 5.99 -8.25 5.44
CA HIS A 51 6.53 -7.81 4.16
C HIS A 51 7.47 -6.61 4.27
N VAL A 52 7.59 -6.02 5.47
CA VAL A 52 8.32 -4.76 5.60
C VAL A 52 9.77 -4.90 5.18
N ARG A 53 10.37 -6.05 5.48
CA ARG A 53 11.76 -6.26 5.13
C ARG A 53 11.98 -6.22 3.63
N PHE A 54 11.10 -6.88 2.88
CA PHE A 54 11.20 -6.84 1.43
C PHE A 54 10.96 -5.44 0.91
N ILE A 55 9.95 -4.76 1.46
CA ILE A 55 9.59 -3.42 0.99
C ILE A 55 10.75 -2.46 1.16
N LYS A 56 11.48 -2.59 2.26
CA LYS A 56 12.58 -1.68 2.53
C LYS A 56 13.79 -1.91 1.63
N THR A 57 13.82 -3.00 0.88
CA THR A 57 14.90 -3.18 -0.10
C THR A 57 14.72 -2.30 -1.31
N LYS A 58 13.57 -1.65 -1.45
CA LYS A 58 13.23 -0.77 -2.57
C LYS A 58 13.18 -1.49 -3.90
N ARG A 59 13.00 -2.80 -3.87
CA ARG A 59 12.75 -3.55 -5.08
C ARG A 59 11.30 -3.35 -5.48
N SER A 60 11.05 -3.45 -6.77
CA SER A 60 9.70 -3.28 -7.26
C SER A 60 8.85 -4.51 -6.96
N PHE A 61 7.57 -4.28 -6.85
CA PHE A 61 6.61 -5.35 -6.59
C PHE A 61 5.26 -4.92 -7.14
N ASP A 62 4.34 -5.87 -7.15
CA ASP A 62 2.97 -5.61 -7.56
C ASP A 62 2.09 -5.60 -6.33
N ILE A 63 1.03 -4.83 -6.38
CA ILE A 63 0.06 -4.81 -5.30
C ILE A 63 -1.33 -5.05 -5.85
N CYS A 64 -2.14 -5.71 -5.04
CA CYS A 64 -3.56 -5.84 -5.25
C CYS A 64 -4.23 -5.01 -4.18
N TYR A 65 -5.10 -4.08 -4.57
CA TYR A 65 -5.64 -3.14 -3.60
C TYR A 65 -7.07 -2.80 -3.91
N SER A 66 -7.75 -2.30 -2.89
CA SER A 66 -9.05 -1.70 -3.04
C SER A 66 -8.95 -0.23 -2.66
N ILE A 67 -9.87 0.56 -3.16
CA ILE A 67 -9.86 1.99 -2.94
C ILE A 67 -10.90 2.32 -1.89
N GLU A 68 -10.47 3.01 -0.84
CA GLU A 68 -11.37 3.46 0.20
C GLU A 68 -11.28 4.95 0.32
N GLU A 69 -12.42 5.60 0.23
CA GLU A 69 -12.46 7.02 0.42
C GLU A 69 -12.33 7.33 1.89
N ASN A 70 -11.44 8.25 2.21
CA ASN A 70 -11.24 8.66 3.59
C ASN A 70 -12.28 9.69 3.95
N THR A 71 -13.28 9.28 4.70
CA THR A 71 -14.38 10.17 5.04
C THR A 71 -14.00 11.27 6.02
N HIS A 72 -12.86 11.11 6.68
CA HIS A 72 -12.39 12.13 7.62
C HIS A 72 -11.71 13.29 6.93
N LYS A 73 -11.19 13.06 5.74
CA LYS A 73 -10.51 14.09 4.98
C LYS A 73 -11.08 14.11 3.59
N ARG A 74 -11.83 15.12 3.32
CA ARG A 74 -12.52 15.22 2.07
C ARG A 74 -11.53 15.24 0.92
N GLY A 75 -11.82 14.45 -0.10
CA GLY A 75 -10.99 14.40 -1.28
C GLY A 75 -9.77 13.53 -1.15
N GLU A 76 -9.55 12.91 -0.01
CA GLU A 76 -8.42 12.00 0.16
C GLU A 76 -8.84 10.57 -0.07
N VAL A 77 -7.96 9.82 -0.71
CA VAL A 77 -8.19 8.42 -0.98
C VAL A 77 -7.05 7.64 -0.37
N GLN A 78 -7.38 6.60 0.37
CA GLN A 78 -6.40 5.70 0.93
C GLN A 78 -6.63 4.33 0.35
N LEU A 79 -5.56 3.70 -0.12
CA LEU A 79 -5.64 2.35 -0.66
C LEU A 79 -5.59 1.36 0.47
N GLN A 80 -6.37 0.30 0.35
CA GLN A 80 -6.23 -0.83 1.23
C GLN A 80 -5.51 -1.92 0.46
N ILE A 81 -4.28 -2.22 0.87
CA ILE A 81 -3.44 -3.16 0.15
C ILE A 81 -3.85 -4.55 0.57
N GLU A 82 -4.39 -5.31 -0.38
CA GLU A 82 -4.87 -6.65 -0.10
C GLU A 82 -3.75 -7.68 -0.20
N ASP A 83 -2.80 -7.44 -1.10
CA ASP A 83 -1.74 -8.40 -1.31
C ASP A 83 -0.52 -7.70 -1.88
N ILE A 84 0.65 -8.22 -1.57
CA ILE A 84 1.92 -7.69 -2.04
C ILE A 84 2.66 -8.85 -2.70
N LYS A 85 2.99 -8.66 -3.98
CA LYS A 85 3.61 -9.74 -4.76
C LYS A 85 4.96 -9.28 -5.27
N PRO A 86 6.04 -9.79 -4.69
CA PRO A 86 7.38 -9.44 -5.18
C PRO A 86 7.56 -9.88 -6.62
N ASN A 87 8.25 -9.04 -7.36
CA ASN A 87 8.59 -9.36 -8.74
C ASN A 87 9.78 -10.30 -8.83
#